data_2361a33fbb4ab4e37fc461a543338109
#
_entry.id   2361a33fbb4ab4e37fc461a543338109
#
_cell.length_a   1.000
_cell.length_b   1.000
_cell.length_c   1.000
_cell.angle_alpha   90.00
_cell.angle_beta   90.00
_cell.angle_gamma   90.00
#
_symmetry.space_group_name_H-M   'P 1'
#
loop_
_entity.id
_entity.type
_entity.pdbx_description
1 polymer ?
#
loop_
_entity_poly.entity_id
_entity_poly.type
_entity_poly.pdbx_seq_one_letter_code
_entity_poly.pdbx_strand_id
1 'polypeptide(L)'
;MRIGIVGSDDRAMAIGRLMRSGGHQVTFADPKAKERAKRAAALVGARDEIPYRQAMSADLLVLAVPRQDLDRAVTAVGSGADAVIVDAVEDERGNRSQSGAEVLAHKLDSRRVVRALINMPQSGANVPICGDDPTSKGLVDQALSACGCATSDRGPLANATELEAPA
;
A
#
# COMPACT_ATOMS: atom_id res chain seq x y z
N MET A 1 5.49 13.50 -2.84
CA MET A 1 6.05 12.43 -1.98
C MET A 1 6.70 11.36 -2.84
N ARG A 2 7.58 10.54 -2.25
CA ARG A 2 8.14 9.34 -2.86
C ARG A 2 7.29 8.16 -2.42
N ILE A 3 6.75 7.41 -3.38
CA ILE A 3 5.87 6.28 -3.12
C ILE A 3 6.46 5.04 -3.77
N GLY A 4 6.79 4.04 -2.95
CA GLY A 4 7.17 2.72 -3.39
C GLY A 4 5.93 1.83 -3.49
N ILE A 5 5.79 1.08 -4.58
CA ILE A 5 4.72 0.09 -4.74
C ILE A 5 5.36 -1.29 -4.87
N VAL A 6 5.02 -2.16 -3.93
CA VAL A 6 5.40 -3.57 -3.96
C VAL A 6 4.26 -4.36 -4.58
N GLY A 7 4.50 -4.86 -5.77
CA GLY A 7 3.51 -5.51 -6.64
C GLY A 7 3.61 -5.00 -8.07
N SER A 8 3.04 -5.73 -9.01
CA SER A 8 3.12 -5.39 -10.44
C SER A 8 1.88 -5.85 -11.23
N ASP A 9 0.82 -6.22 -10.54
CA ASP A 9 -0.47 -6.58 -11.13
C ASP A 9 -1.33 -5.36 -11.50
N ASP A 10 -2.52 -5.58 -12.00
CA ASP A 10 -3.42 -4.52 -12.44
C ASP A 10 -3.80 -3.56 -11.31
N ARG A 11 -3.93 -4.07 -10.06
CA ARG A 11 -4.20 -3.24 -8.88
C ARG A 11 -3.01 -2.35 -8.55
N ALA A 12 -1.81 -2.92 -8.48
CA ALA A 12 -0.58 -2.17 -8.24
C ALA A 12 -0.41 -1.07 -9.30
N MET A 13 -0.68 -1.37 -10.57
CA MET A 13 -0.64 -0.38 -11.65
C MET A 13 -1.73 0.68 -11.52
N ALA A 14 -2.96 0.32 -11.12
CA ALA A 14 -4.04 1.29 -10.89
C ALA A 14 -3.68 2.27 -9.76
N ILE A 15 -3.17 1.76 -8.64
CA ILE A 15 -2.67 2.58 -7.53
C ILE A 15 -1.53 3.48 -8.02
N GLY A 16 -0.61 2.94 -8.80
CA GLY A 16 0.50 3.72 -9.36
C GLY A 16 0.05 4.88 -10.25
N ARG A 17 -0.95 4.65 -11.11
CA ARG A 17 -1.55 5.72 -11.95
C ARG A 17 -2.21 6.79 -11.08
N LEU A 18 -2.99 6.38 -10.08
CA LEU A 18 -3.61 7.31 -9.14
C LEU A 18 -2.55 8.17 -8.44
N MET A 19 -1.52 7.56 -7.86
CA MET A 19 -0.47 8.30 -7.16
C MET A 19 0.30 9.23 -8.10
N ARG A 20 0.53 8.82 -9.33
CA ARG A 20 1.14 9.67 -10.37
C ARG A 20 0.29 10.88 -10.71
N SER A 21 -1.04 10.73 -10.80
CA SER A 21 -1.94 11.84 -11.09
C SER A 21 -1.91 12.92 -9.99
N GLY A 22 -1.58 12.54 -8.75
CA GLY A 22 -1.35 13.46 -7.63
C GLY A 22 0.06 14.09 -7.61
N GLY A 23 0.87 13.89 -8.66
CA GLY A 23 2.22 14.47 -8.76
C GLY A 23 3.27 13.75 -7.91
N HIS A 24 2.99 12.56 -7.40
CA HIS A 24 3.96 11.79 -6.60
C HIS A 24 5.01 11.12 -7.47
N GLN A 25 6.20 10.92 -6.90
CA GLN A 25 7.26 10.10 -7.49
C GLN A 25 6.98 8.64 -7.17
N VAL A 26 6.58 7.86 -8.17
CA VAL A 26 6.21 6.46 -8.00
C VAL A 26 7.31 5.55 -8.53
N THR A 27 7.60 4.50 -7.78
CA THR A 27 8.52 3.43 -8.15
C THR A 27 7.89 2.08 -7.87
N PHE A 28 8.19 1.09 -8.71
CA PHE A 28 7.68 -0.27 -8.54
C PHE A 28 8.79 -1.22 -8.11
N ALA A 29 8.41 -2.18 -7.27
CA ALA A 29 9.24 -3.32 -6.91
C ALA A 29 8.38 -4.59 -6.89
N ASP A 30 8.92 -5.72 -7.38
CA ASP A 30 8.23 -7.01 -7.31
C ASP A 30 9.22 -8.07 -6.83
N PRO A 31 8.99 -8.68 -5.63
CA PRO A 31 9.90 -9.66 -5.06
C PRO A 31 9.99 -10.96 -5.87
N LYS A 32 9.02 -11.18 -6.75
CA LYS A 32 8.89 -12.40 -7.54
C LYS A 32 9.34 -12.22 -8.98
N ALA A 33 9.18 -11.01 -9.53
CA ALA A 33 9.32 -10.79 -10.96
C ALA A 33 9.80 -9.37 -11.28
N LYS A 34 11.13 -9.17 -11.21
CA LYS A 34 11.80 -7.91 -11.51
C LYS A 34 11.38 -7.29 -12.86
N GLU A 35 11.28 -8.11 -13.91
CA GLU A 35 10.88 -7.64 -15.23
C GLU A 35 9.41 -7.18 -15.27
N ARG A 36 8.53 -7.74 -14.42
CA ARG A 36 7.15 -7.25 -14.28
C ARG A 36 7.11 -5.87 -13.64
N ALA A 37 7.92 -5.64 -12.61
CA ALA A 37 8.01 -4.31 -11.97
C ALA A 37 8.48 -3.26 -12.96
N LYS A 38 9.49 -3.54 -13.77
CA LYS A 38 9.94 -2.64 -14.86
C LYS A 38 8.85 -2.35 -15.87
N ARG A 39 8.13 -3.41 -16.30
CA ARG A 39 7.02 -3.26 -17.24
C ARG A 39 5.89 -2.44 -16.65
N ALA A 40 5.52 -2.67 -15.38
CA ALA A 40 4.50 -1.90 -14.69
C ALA A 40 4.92 -0.43 -14.59
N ALA A 41 6.17 -0.15 -14.21
CA ALA A 41 6.72 1.20 -14.16
C ALA A 41 6.62 1.91 -15.52
N ALA A 42 7.02 1.26 -16.59
CA ALA A 42 6.93 1.81 -17.95
C ALA A 42 5.49 2.11 -18.37
N LEU A 43 4.54 1.20 -18.10
CA LEU A 43 3.11 1.36 -18.43
C LEU A 43 2.42 2.47 -17.65
N VAL A 44 2.92 2.77 -16.45
CA VAL A 44 2.39 3.83 -15.58
C VAL A 44 3.13 5.15 -15.77
N GLY A 45 4.22 5.17 -16.52
CA GLY A 45 5.11 6.32 -16.65
C GLY A 45 5.83 6.66 -15.34
N ALA A 46 6.04 5.64 -14.50
CA ALA A 46 6.80 5.72 -13.27
C ALA A 46 8.31 5.53 -13.55
N ARG A 47 9.15 5.79 -12.54
CA ARG A 47 10.58 5.50 -12.66
C ARG A 47 10.80 3.98 -12.61
N ASP A 48 11.86 3.54 -13.28
CA ASP A 48 12.30 2.15 -13.26
C ASP A 48 12.55 1.66 -11.84
N GLU A 49 12.46 0.34 -11.71
CA GLU A 49 12.70 -0.40 -10.48
C GLU A 49 13.83 0.17 -9.64
N ILE A 50 13.50 0.49 -8.39
CA ILE A 50 14.51 0.71 -7.37
C ILE A 50 14.76 -0.61 -6.66
N PRO A 51 16.01 -0.95 -6.31
CA PRO A 51 16.27 -2.05 -5.39
C PRO A 51 15.40 -1.89 -4.12
N TYR A 52 14.87 -2.98 -3.59
CA TYR A 52 13.99 -2.97 -2.39
C TYR A 52 14.48 -2.04 -1.28
N ARG A 53 15.80 -1.98 -1.05
CA ARG A 53 16.40 -1.06 -0.08
C ARG A 53 16.13 0.41 -0.33
N GLN A 54 15.92 0.80 -1.59
CA GLN A 54 15.55 2.19 -1.93
C GLN A 54 14.03 2.41 -1.89
N ALA A 55 13.21 1.37 -2.13
CA ALA A 55 11.77 1.42 -1.87
C ALA A 55 11.51 1.67 -0.38
N MET A 56 12.37 1.15 0.50
CA MET A 56 12.35 1.38 1.96
C MET A 56 12.60 2.85 2.36
N SER A 57 13.24 3.64 1.51
CA SER A 57 13.43 5.08 1.71
C SER A 57 12.29 5.94 1.15
N ALA A 58 11.20 5.33 0.70
CA ALA A 58 9.98 6.03 0.30
C ALA A 58 9.28 6.65 1.52
N ASP A 59 8.49 7.69 1.29
CA ASP A 59 7.66 8.28 2.33
C ASP A 59 6.49 7.33 2.65
N LEU A 60 5.90 6.72 1.60
CA LEU A 60 4.90 5.66 1.69
C LEU A 60 5.37 4.42 0.92
N LEU A 61 5.16 3.24 1.50
CA LEU A 61 5.39 1.95 0.87
C LEU A 61 4.06 1.19 0.77
N VAL A 62 3.52 1.08 -0.44
CA VAL A 62 2.24 0.41 -0.69
C VAL A 62 2.49 -1.06 -0.99
N LEU A 63 1.93 -1.96 -0.18
CA LEU A 63 1.94 -3.40 -0.43
C LEU A 63 0.69 -3.78 -1.22
N ALA A 64 0.83 -3.90 -2.52
CA ALA A 64 -0.23 -4.27 -3.47
C ALA A 64 0.10 -5.60 -4.12
N VAL A 65 0.21 -6.64 -3.31
CA VAL A 65 0.49 -8.02 -3.74
C VAL A 65 -0.70 -8.93 -3.46
N PRO A 66 -0.87 -10.02 -4.22
CA PRO A 66 -1.80 -11.08 -3.83
C PRO A 66 -1.44 -11.65 -2.46
N ARG A 67 -2.43 -12.06 -1.67
CA ARG A 67 -2.26 -12.59 -0.31
C ARG A 67 -1.19 -13.69 -0.22
N GLN A 68 -1.15 -14.58 -1.18
CA GLN A 68 -0.18 -15.67 -1.25
C GLN A 68 1.29 -15.22 -1.38
N ASP A 69 1.53 -13.99 -1.84
CA ASP A 69 2.87 -13.41 -2.01
C ASP A 69 3.26 -12.47 -0.84
N LEU A 70 2.36 -12.27 0.15
CA LEU A 70 2.56 -11.34 1.26
C LEU A 70 3.82 -11.66 2.08
N ASP A 71 4.03 -12.93 2.46
CA ASP A 71 5.19 -13.31 3.28
C ASP A 71 6.51 -13.02 2.57
N ARG A 72 6.54 -13.19 1.25
CA ARG A 72 7.71 -12.83 0.44
C ARG A 72 7.90 -11.32 0.39
N ALA A 73 6.83 -10.55 0.23
CA ALA A 73 6.89 -9.09 0.26
C ALA A 73 7.37 -8.58 1.61
N VAL A 74 6.84 -9.12 2.73
CA VAL A 74 7.28 -8.80 4.09
C VAL A 74 8.76 -9.10 4.29
N THR A 75 9.22 -10.28 3.87
CA THR A 75 10.64 -10.65 3.94
C THR A 75 11.53 -9.69 3.14
N ALA A 76 11.07 -9.26 1.97
CA ALA A 76 11.81 -8.34 1.12
C ALA A 76 11.85 -6.90 1.68
N VAL A 77 10.75 -6.46 2.30
CA VAL A 77 10.67 -5.17 3.00
C VAL A 77 11.55 -5.19 4.26
N GLY A 78 11.47 -6.26 5.03
CA GLY A 78 12.18 -6.38 6.31
C GLY A 78 11.52 -5.58 7.43
N SER A 79 11.99 -5.79 8.66
CA SER A 79 11.56 -5.02 9.83
C SER A 79 12.28 -3.68 9.93
N GLY A 80 11.64 -2.68 10.54
CA GLY A 80 12.25 -1.37 10.85
C GLY A 80 12.28 -0.40 9.66
N ALA A 81 11.37 -0.54 8.69
CA ALA A 81 11.18 0.46 7.66
C ALA A 81 10.70 1.79 8.25
N ASP A 82 11.37 2.89 7.93
CA ASP A 82 10.94 4.25 8.32
C ASP A 82 9.71 4.72 7.54
N ALA A 83 9.43 4.09 6.41
CA ALA A 83 8.27 4.39 5.58
C ALA A 83 6.95 4.07 6.29
N VAL A 84 5.90 4.83 5.98
CA VAL A 84 4.53 4.42 6.30
C VAL A 84 4.15 3.27 5.36
N ILE A 85 3.73 2.16 5.93
CA ILE A 85 3.30 0.98 5.17
C ILE A 85 1.80 1.10 4.88
N VAL A 86 1.45 1.19 3.61
CA VAL A 86 0.05 1.14 3.17
C VAL A 86 -0.29 -0.30 2.79
N ASP A 87 -1.15 -0.91 3.59
CA ASP A 87 -1.65 -2.26 3.30
C ASP A 87 -2.81 -2.20 2.30
N ALA A 88 -2.51 -2.53 1.06
CA ALA A 88 -3.47 -2.67 -0.04
C ALA A 88 -3.58 -4.14 -0.50
N VAL A 89 -3.21 -5.08 0.35
CA VAL A 89 -3.29 -6.53 0.05
C VAL A 89 -4.75 -6.94 -0.10
N GLU A 90 -5.05 -7.70 -1.14
CA GLU A 90 -6.36 -8.31 -1.30
C GLU A 90 -6.53 -9.40 -0.25
N ASP A 91 -7.47 -9.21 0.66
CA ASP A 91 -7.78 -10.19 1.69
C ASP A 91 -9.21 -10.70 1.49
N GLU A 92 -9.34 -11.99 1.25
CA GLU A 92 -10.64 -12.65 1.28
C GLU A 92 -11.11 -12.75 2.74
N ARG A 93 -12.37 -12.40 2.98
CA ARG A 93 -13.00 -12.57 4.29
C ARG A 93 -12.79 -14.00 4.79
N GLY A 94 -11.93 -14.16 5.76
CA GLY A 94 -11.83 -15.36 6.57
C GLY A 94 -12.46 -15.10 7.93
N ASN A 95 -12.94 -16.15 8.58
CA ASN A 95 -13.39 -16.12 9.97
C ASN A 95 -12.16 -16.01 10.90
N ARG A 96 -11.53 -14.79 10.91
CA ARG A 96 -10.28 -14.52 11.65
C ARG A 96 -10.55 -13.57 12.79
N SER A 97 -9.88 -13.79 13.90
CA SER A 97 -9.90 -12.90 15.07
C SER A 97 -9.06 -11.62 14.88
N GLN A 98 -8.22 -11.58 13.85
CA GLN A 98 -7.34 -10.43 13.52
C GLN A 98 -7.45 -10.11 12.04
N SER A 99 -7.39 -8.81 11.70
CA SER A 99 -7.31 -8.35 10.33
C SER A 99 -5.98 -8.72 9.68
N GLY A 100 -5.96 -8.81 8.35
CA GLY A 100 -4.71 -8.98 7.60
C GLY A 100 -3.71 -7.87 7.87
N ALA A 101 -4.20 -6.66 8.09
CA ALA A 101 -3.39 -5.49 8.41
C ALA A 101 -2.72 -5.58 9.79
N GLU A 102 -3.42 -6.11 10.81
CA GLU A 102 -2.81 -6.36 12.13
C GLU A 102 -1.72 -7.44 12.05
N VAL A 103 -1.97 -8.51 11.30
CA VAL A 103 -0.96 -9.56 11.05
C VAL A 103 0.26 -8.96 10.34
N LEU A 104 0.05 -8.08 9.37
CA LEU A 104 1.12 -7.39 8.66
C LEU A 104 1.93 -6.49 9.60
N ALA A 105 1.26 -5.69 10.43
CA ALA A 105 1.89 -4.81 11.42
C ALA A 105 2.78 -5.60 12.39
N HIS A 106 2.28 -6.75 12.87
CA HIS A 106 3.06 -7.64 13.74
C HIS A 106 4.27 -8.24 13.02
N LYS A 107 4.13 -8.72 11.78
CA LYS A 107 5.24 -9.29 11.00
C LYS A 107 6.34 -8.28 10.68
N LEU A 108 5.99 -7.01 10.49
CA LEU A 108 6.93 -5.93 10.20
C LEU A 108 7.48 -5.26 11.48
N ASP A 109 6.96 -5.62 12.66
CA ASP A 109 7.23 -4.93 13.93
C ASP A 109 7.08 -3.40 13.78
N SER A 110 5.95 -2.98 13.18
CA SER A 110 5.72 -1.59 12.84
C SER A 110 4.30 -1.13 13.24
N ARG A 111 4.23 0.00 13.91
CA ARG A 111 2.97 0.70 14.20
C ARG A 111 2.54 1.63 13.06
N ARG A 112 3.38 1.81 12.05
CA ARG A 112 3.17 2.72 10.93
C ARG A 112 2.47 2.03 9.76
N VAL A 113 1.54 1.12 10.07
CA VAL A 113 0.72 0.43 9.08
C VAL A 113 -0.65 1.11 8.98
N VAL A 114 -1.06 1.40 7.75
CA VAL A 114 -2.38 1.97 7.43
C VAL A 114 -3.04 1.06 6.38
N ARG A 115 -4.21 0.51 6.71
CA ARG A 115 -5.05 -0.21 5.75
C ARG A 115 -5.74 0.80 4.85
N ALA A 116 -5.55 0.69 3.54
CA ALA A 116 -6.15 1.57 2.54
C ALA A 116 -6.08 0.96 1.13
N LEU A 117 -6.77 1.56 0.16
CA LEU A 117 -6.64 1.25 -1.28
C LEU A 117 -7.05 -0.19 -1.66
N ILE A 118 -7.94 -0.81 -0.91
CA ILE A 118 -8.37 -2.20 -1.11
C ILE A 118 -9.18 -2.33 -2.40
N ASN A 119 -10.10 -1.41 -2.63
CA ASN A 119 -10.82 -1.29 -3.89
C ASN A 119 -9.98 -0.41 -4.83
N MET A 120 -9.98 -0.69 -6.12
CA MET A 120 -9.23 0.12 -7.09
C MET A 120 -9.73 1.57 -7.07
N PRO A 121 -9.06 2.48 -6.36
CA PRO A 121 -9.55 3.84 -6.19
C PRO A 121 -9.33 4.63 -7.48
N GLN A 122 -10.28 5.51 -7.74
CA GLN A 122 -10.22 6.49 -8.81
C GLN A 122 -10.19 7.90 -8.20
N SER A 123 -9.72 8.88 -8.96
CA SER A 123 -9.82 10.28 -8.54
C SER A 123 -11.29 10.64 -8.23
N GLY A 124 -11.52 11.35 -7.14
CA GLY A 124 -12.86 11.66 -6.62
C GLY A 124 -13.44 10.59 -5.68
N ALA A 125 -12.77 9.46 -5.50
CA ALA A 125 -13.22 8.42 -4.57
C ALA A 125 -13.07 8.87 -3.11
N ASN A 126 -13.94 8.32 -2.25
CA ASN A 126 -13.74 8.35 -0.81
C ASN A 126 -13.08 7.03 -0.38
N VAL A 127 -11.85 7.13 0.11
CA VAL A 127 -11.03 5.97 0.47
C VAL A 127 -11.08 5.77 1.98
N PRO A 128 -11.66 4.66 2.47
CA PRO A 128 -11.61 4.36 3.90
C PRO A 128 -10.20 3.98 4.32
N ILE A 129 -9.77 4.45 5.49
CA ILE A 129 -8.45 4.17 6.08
C ILE A 129 -8.59 3.71 7.52
N CYS A 130 -7.75 2.75 7.94
CA CYS A 130 -7.59 2.32 9.33
C CYS A 130 -6.11 2.32 9.70
N GLY A 131 -5.79 2.70 10.95
CA GLY A 131 -4.41 2.68 11.43
C GLY A 131 -4.30 3.19 12.85
N ASP A 132 -3.27 2.74 13.57
CA ASP A 132 -3.08 3.08 14.98
C ASP A 132 -2.26 4.35 15.19
N ASP A 133 -1.46 4.74 14.19
CA ASP A 133 -0.63 5.95 14.25
C ASP A 133 -1.29 7.11 13.48
N PRO A 134 -1.73 8.18 14.18
CA PRO A 134 -2.37 9.33 13.53
C PRO A 134 -1.47 10.03 12.50
N THR A 135 -0.15 10.05 12.73
CA THR A 135 0.81 10.66 11.81
C THR A 135 0.86 9.89 10.50
N SER A 136 0.87 8.57 10.55
CA SER A 136 0.85 7.70 9.38
C SER A 136 -0.46 7.85 8.60
N LYS A 137 -1.61 7.90 9.28
CA LYS A 137 -2.91 8.18 8.64
C LYS A 137 -2.91 9.55 7.95
N GLY A 138 -2.35 10.57 8.60
CA GLY A 138 -2.24 11.92 8.03
C GLY A 138 -1.39 11.98 6.77
N LEU A 139 -0.29 11.21 6.70
CA LEU A 139 0.53 11.12 5.48
C LEU A 139 -0.21 10.41 4.34
N VAL A 140 -0.98 9.35 4.63
CA VAL A 140 -1.81 8.67 3.63
C VAL A 140 -2.92 9.58 3.13
N ASP A 141 -3.60 10.30 4.03
CA ASP A 141 -4.62 11.30 3.68
C ASP A 141 -4.05 12.38 2.76
N GLN A 142 -2.90 12.94 3.10
CA GLN A 142 -2.22 13.96 2.29
C GLN A 142 -1.88 13.42 0.88
N ALA A 143 -1.40 12.18 0.78
CA ALA A 143 -1.09 11.57 -0.50
C ALA A 143 -2.34 11.38 -1.36
N LEU A 144 -3.43 10.89 -0.77
CA LEU A 144 -4.70 10.65 -1.45
C LEU A 144 -5.41 11.96 -1.84
N SER A 145 -5.37 12.96 -0.97
CA SER A 145 -5.92 14.29 -1.24
C SER A 145 -5.25 14.95 -2.45
N ALA A 146 -3.95 14.80 -2.62
CA ALA A 146 -3.23 15.28 -3.81
C ALA A 146 -3.69 14.58 -5.10
N CYS A 147 -4.24 13.36 -4.99
CA CYS A 147 -4.83 12.62 -6.10
C CYS A 147 -6.32 12.97 -6.36
N GLY A 148 -6.88 13.93 -5.61
CA GLY A 148 -8.28 14.29 -5.67
C GLY A 148 -9.22 13.31 -4.95
N CYS A 149 -8.70 12.44 -4.08
CA CYS A 149 -9.50 11.55 -3.25
C CYS A 149 -9.77 12.20 -1.88
N ALA A 150 -10.93 11.90 -1.31
CA ALA A 150 -11.19 12.11 0.11
C ALA A 150 -10.83 10.85 0.90
N THR A 151 -10.54 10.99 2.19
CA THR A 151 -10.39 9.83 3.08
C THR A 151 -11.48 9.81 4.15
N SER A 152 -11.82 8.62 4.61
CA SER A 152 -12.68 8.44 5.80
C SER A 152 -11.94 7.57 6.82
N ASP A 153 -11.56 8.19 7.94
CA ASP A 153 -10.90 7.47 9.05
C ASP A 153 -11.90 6.53 9.73
N ARG A 154 -11.62 5.25 9.70
CA ARG A 154 -12.40 4.18 10.32
C ARG A 154 -11.83 3.73 11.65
N GLY A 155 -10.86 4.47 12.19
CA GLY A 155 -10.30 4.23 13.51
C GLY A 155 -9.04 3.35 13.49
N PRO A 156 -8.86 2.53 14.54
CA PRO A 156 -7.67 1.73 14.73
C PRO A 156 -7.54 0.60 13.69
N LEU A 157 -6.35 0.02 13.60
CA LEU A 157 -6.05 -1.05 12.64
C LEU A 157 -6.93 -2.29 12.84
N ALA A 158 -7.41 -2.54 14.06
CA ALA A 158 -8.37 -3.61 14.36
C ALA A 158 -9.67 -3.50 13.54
N ASN A 159 -10.09 -2.29 13.17
CA ASN A 159 -11.29 -2.07 12.35
C ASN A 159 -11.06 -2.39 10.86
N ALA A 160 -9.84 -2.76 10.47
CA ALA A 160 -9.53 -3.10 9.08
C ALA A 160 -10.32 -4.31 8.58
N THR A 161 -10.80 -5.19 9.47
CA THR A 161 -11.71 -6.30 9.12
C THR A 161 -13.00 -5.83 8.46
N GLU A 162 -13.49 -4.63 8.79
CA GLU A 162 -14.67 -4.04 8.15
C GLU A 162 -14.40 -3.65 6.69
N LEU A 163 -13.14 -3.33 6.38
CA LEU A 163 -12.71 -2.97 5.04
C LEU A 163 -12.38 -4.19 4.17
N GLU A 164 -12.19 -5.35 4.77
CA GLU A 164 -11.92 -6.64 4.10
C GLU A 164 -13.22 -7.31 3.61
N ALA A 165 -14.38 -6.75 3.93
CA ALA A 165 -15.65 -7.27 3.50
C ALA A 165 -15.91 -6.97 2.02
N PRO A 166 -16.33 -7.96 1.22
CA PRO A 166 -16.94 -7.64 -0.07
C PRO A 166 -18.17 -6.76 0.18
N ALA A 167 -18.28 -5.74 -0.63
CA ALA A 167 -19.48 -4.90 -0.70
C ALA A 167 -20.66 -5.72 -1.24
#